data_c9589ebf6f00cc2d9b3206aec795b14b
#
_entry.id   c9589ebf6f00cc2d9b3206aec795b14b
#
_cell.length_a   1.000
_cell.length_b   1.000
_cell.length_c   1.000
_cell.angle_alpha   90.00
_cell.angle_beta   90.00
_cell.angle_gamma   90.00
#
_symmetry.space_group_name_H-M   'P 1'
#
loop_
_entity.id
_entity.type
_entity.pdbx_description
1 polymer ?
#
loop_
_entity_poly.entity_id
_entity_poly.type
_entity_poly.pdbx_seq_one_letter_code
_entity_poly.pdbx_strand_id
1 'polypeptide(L)'
;MRAMARTGAVILALLISTQAFAGALFNNPNAGGPPPLYTGSTPFAVGTLSGYVDYSVFNPGQFPYAGYTPTAGELTYAYQIFVTGSAPLSSFELVLTDPADHIGTFNDLPGVAPNSQTLTPLTSAKWTFPGITSGNQSVGLAFSSPRIPQSLFATVVDTGQTTWVIPLPSPGPNSIPEPATIGLAAMGCLVLGPRRRK
;
A
#
# COMPACT_ATOMS: atom_id res chain seq x y z
N MET A 1 21.49 -18.48 63.15
CA MET A 1 20.25 -18.13 62.41
C MET A 1 20.65 -17.36 61.18
N ARG A 2 20.57 -18.01 60.00
CA ARG A 2 20.89 -17.36 58.71
C ARG A 2 19.57 -17.09 57.99
N ALA A 3 19.27 -15.80 57.78
CA ALA A 3 18.13 -15.35 56.99
C ALA A 3 18.47 -15.47 55.49
N MET A 4 17.73 -16.29 54.76
CA MET A 4 17.78 -16.35 53.28
C MET A 4 16.89 -15.25 52.72
N ALA A 5 17.50 -14.25 52.08
CA ALA A 5 16.80 -13.28 51.26
C ALA A 5 16.41 -13.95 49.94
N ARG A 6 15.11 -14.09 49.66
CA ARG A 6 14.58 -14.51 48.37
C ARG A 6 14.41 -13.28 47.50
N THR A 7 15.27 -13.14 46.49
CA THR A 7 15.16 -12.12 45.46
C THR A 7 14.13 -12.60 44.43
N GLY A 8 12.94 -12.03 44.49
CA GLY A 8 11.90 -12.27 43.47
C GLY A 8 12.20 -11.44 42.23
N ALA A 9 12.53 -12.11 41.10
CA ALA A 9 12.63 -11.47 39.79
C ALA A 9 11.22 -11.21 39.26
N VAL A 10 10.84 -9.94 39.17
CA VAL A 10 9.61 -9.51 38.50
C VAL A 10 9.92 -9.46 37.00
N ILE A 11 9.43 -10.44 36.25
CA ILE A 11 9.45 -10.43 34.80
C ILE A 11 8.31 -9.52 34.34
N LEU A 12 8.63 -8.29 33.95
CA LEU A 12 7.71 -7.37 33.30
C LEU A 12 7.50 -7.84 31.85
N ALA A 13 6.46 -8.62 31.61
CA ALA A 13 6.05 -8.99 30.26
C ALA A 13 5.48 -7.73 29.56
N LEU A 14 6.27 -7.14 28.66
CA LEU A 14 5.84 -6.06 27.78
C LEU A 14 4.87 -6.66 26.76
N LEU A 15 3.57 -6.60 27.03
CA LEU A 15 2.52 -6.91 26.08
C LEU A 15 2.53 -5.80 25.00
N ILE A 16 3.28 -5.99 23.94
CA ILE A 16 3.12 -5.22 22.72
C ILE A 16 1.79 -5.67 22.11
N SER A 17 0.74 -4.92 22.41
CA SER A 17 -0.53 -5.06 21.68
C SER A 17 -0.28 -4.61 20.25
N THR A 18 -0.08 -5.56 19.34
CA THR A 18 -0.22 -5.32 17.89
C THR A 18 -1.69 -5.03 17.66
N GLN A 19 -2.08 -3.78 17.75
CA GLN A 19 -3.37 -3.35 17.22
C GLN A 19 -3.28 -3.53 15.72
N ALA A 20 -3.96 -4.53 15.21
CA ALA A 20 -4.26 -4.63 13.79
C ALA A 20 -5.21 -3.46 13.49
N PHE A 21 -4.67 -2.33 13.07
CA PHE A 21 -5.45 -1.26 12.49
C PHE A 21 -5.96 -1.80 11.15
N ALA A 22 -7.22 -2.26 11.14
CA ALA A 22 -7.93 -2.41 9.90
C ALA A 22 -8.14 -0.98 9.37
N GLY A 23 -7.34 -0.60 8.38
CA GLY A 23 -7.33 0.75 7.85
C GLY A 23 -8.65 1.13 7.19
N ALA A 24 -8.89 2.43 7.04
CA ALA A 24 -10.10 2.97 6.43
C ALA A 24 -10.33 2.46 4.99
N LEU A 25 -9.29 2.04 4.28
CA LEU A 25 -9.37 1.38 2.97
C LEU A 25 -10.15 0.05 2.99
N PHE A 26 -10.35 -0.55 4.17
CA PHE A 26 -11.10 -1.81 4.35
C PHE A 26 -12.48 -1.63 4.96
N ASN A 27 -12.68 -0.56 5.70
CA ASN A 27 -13.88 -0.32 6.49
C ASN A 27 -14.90 0.57 5.79
N ASN A 28 -14.75 0.84 4.47
CA ASN A 28 -15.81 1.52 3.75
C ASN A 28 -16.97 0.54 3.49
N PRO A 29 -18.05 0.57 4.29
CA PRO A 29 -19.21 -0.33 4.13
C PRO A 29 -19.96 -0.11 2.81
N ASN A 30 -19.66 0.98 2.10
CA ASN A 30 -20.24 1.33 0.81
C ASN A 30 -19.42 0.85 -0.38
N ALA A 31 -18.18 0.38 -0.16
CA ALA A 31 -17.35 -0.19 -1.20
C ALA A 31 -17.75 -1.65 -1.45
N GLY A 32 -18.97 -1.92 -1.87
CA GLY A 32 -19.51 -3.26 -2.12
C GLY A 32 -18.82 -4.09 -3.21
N GLY A 33 -17.50 -3.90 -3.39
CA GLY A 33 -16.66 -4.60 -4.34
C GLY A 33 -16.04 -5.88 -3.77
N PRO A 34 -15.45 -6.72 -4.64
CA PRO A 34 -14.70 -7.90 -4.22
C PRO A 34 -13.49 -7.49 -3.36
N PRO A 35 -13.01 -8.41 -2.48
CA PRO A 35 -11.89 -8.11 -1.60
C PRO A 35 -10.63 -7.79 -2.44
N PRO A 36 -9.76 -6.89 -1.95
CA PRO A 36 -8.50 -6.59 -2.62
C PRO A 36 -7.61 -7.82 -2.67
N LEU A 37 -6.76 -7.89 -3.70
CA LEU A 37 -5.76 -8.94 -3.87
C LEU A 37 -4.73 -8.94 -2.74
N TYR A 38 -4.36 -7.76 -2.27
CA TYR A 38 -3.34 -7.55 -1.25
C TYR A 38 -3.69 -6.35 -0.39
N THR A 39 -3.39 -6.43 0.91
CA THR A 39 -3.89 -5.44 1.86
C THR A 39 -3.10 -5.42 3.16
N GLY A 40 -2.99 -4.25 3.80
CA GLY A 40 -2.32 -4.11 5.09
C GLY A 40 -2.13 -2.66 5.53
N SER A 41 -1.33 -2.51 6.59
CA SER A 41 -0.96 -1.24 7.19
C SER A 41 0.51 -1.30 7.61
N THR A 42 1.27 -0.24 7.33
CA THR A 42 2.68 -0.13 7.71
C THR A 42 2.90 1.13 8.54
N PRO A 43 3.36 1.02 9.80
CA PRO A 43 3.66 2.17 10.65
C PRO A 43 4.97 2.84 10.24
N PHE A 44 5.07 4.15 10.55
CA PHE A 44 6.30 4.91 10.48
C PHE A 44 6.48 5.77 11.72
N ALA A 45 7.74 5.95 12.17
CA ALA A 45 8.07 6.83 13.28
C ALA A 45 9.53 7.29 13.16
N VAL A 46 9.73 8.61 13.07
CA VAL A 46 11.05 9.26 13.09
C VAL A 46 10.96 10.64 13.75
N GLY A 47 11.65 10.82 14.85
CA GLY A 47 11.57 12.06 15.61
C GLY A 47 10.12 12.35 16.05
N THR A 48 9.59 13.48 15.60
CA THR A 48 8.22 13.91 15.86
C THR A 48 7.22 13.57 14.74
N LEU A 49 7.68 13.03 13.61
CA LEU A 49 6.83 12.49 12.54
C LEU A 49 6.49 11.03 12.85
N SER A 50 5.23 10.71 13.02
CA SER A 50 4.75 9.34 13.15
C SER A 50 3.35 9.15 12.58
N GLY A 51 3.03 7.91 12.25
CA GLY A 51 1.75 7.55 11.65
C GLY A 51 1.77 6.15 11.07
N TYR A 52 0.90 5.89 10.12
CA TYR A 52 0.87 4.65 9.36
C TYR A 52 0.31 4.89 7.96
N VAL A 53 0.64 4.00 7.05
CA VAL A 53 0.12 3.96 5.68
C VAL A 53 -0.70 2.70 5.52
N ASP A 54 -1.98 2.87 5.28
CA ASP A 54 -2.86 1.79 4.84
C ASP A 54 -2.74 1.61 3.35
N TYR A 55 -2.77 0.37 2.90
CA TYR A 55 -2.65 0.05 1.48
C TYR A 55 -3.55 -1.11 1.05
N SER A 56 -3.94 -1.07 -0.23
CA SER A 56 -4.67 -2.14 -0.89
C SER A 56 -4.26 -2.23 -2.35
N VAL A 57 -4.21 -3.43 -2.89
CA VAL A 57 -4.02 -3.66 -4.32
C VAL A 57 -5.24 -4.40 -4.86
N PHE A 58 -5.90 -3.82 -5.85
CA PHE A 58 -7.13 -4.35 -6.44
C PHE A 58 -6.85 -4.98 -7.80
N ASN A 59 -7.56 -6.05 -8.10
CA ASN A 59 -7.55 -6.66 -9.42
C ASN A 59 -8.12 -5.71 -10.48
N PRO A 60 -7.79 -5.91 -11.77
CA PRO A 60 -8.35 -5.15 -12.86
C PRO A 60 -9.88 -5.10 -12.81
N GLY A 61 -10.44 -3.89 -12.93
CA GLY A 61 -11.89 -3.66 -12.90
C GLY A 61 -12.57 -3.84 -11.54
N GLN A 62 -11.81 -4.04 -10.46
CA GLN A 62 -12.37 -4.28 -9.11
C GLN A 62 -12.13 -3.11 -8.14
N PHE A 63 -11.63 -1.98 -8.61
CA PHE A 63 -11.45 -0.80 -7.77
C PHE A 63 -12.81 -0.19 -7.42
N PRO A 64 -13.18 -0.12 -6.12
CA PRO A 64 -14.57 0.20 -5.75
C PRO A 64 -14.82 1.68 -5.48
N TYR A 65 -13.77 2.54 -5.50
CA TYR A 65 -13.89 3.93 -5.07
C TYR A 65 -14.10 4.87 -6.24
N ALA A 66 -14.92 5.93 -6.03
CA ALA A 66 -15.14 6.98 -7.02
C ALA A 66 -13.99 8.03 -7.03
N GLY A 67 -13.93 8.82 -8.10
CA GLY A 67 -12.95 9.90 -8.26
C GLY A 67 -11.62 9.50 -8.88
N TYR A 68 -11.35 8.20 -9.02
CA TYR A 68 -10.20 7.66 -9.75
C TYR A 68 -10.67 6.60 -10.74
N THR A 69 -10.16 6.65 -11.96
CA THR A 69 -10.45 5.66 -13.01
C THR A 69 -9.17 4.89 -13.32
N PRO A 70 -9.05 3.61 -12.91
CA PRO A 70 -7.89 2.79 -13.22
C PRO A 70 -7.72 2.55 -14.72
N THR A 71 -6.48 2.31 -15.14
CA THR A 71 -6.19 1.81 -16.49
C THR A 71 -6.81 0.43 -16.68
N ALA A 72 -7.49 0.24 -17.81
CA ALA A 72 -8.17 -1.02 -18.09
C ALA A 72 -7.18 -2.19 -18.19
N GLY A 73 -7.48 -3.29 -17.52
CA GLY A 73 -6.63 -4.49 -17.52
C GLY A 73 -5.47 -4.44 -16.53
N GLU A 74 -5.31 -3.36 -15.77
CA GLU A 74 -4.23 -3.20 -14.79
C GLU A 74 -4.70 -3.32 -13.35
N LEU A 75 -3.76 -3.66 -12.45
CA LEU A 75 -3.95 -3.59 -11.01
C LEU A 75 -4.02 -2.13 -10.57
N THR A 76 -4.81 -1.86 -9.52
CA THR A 76 -4.85 -0.56 -8.86
C THR A 76 -4.17 -0.64 -7.52
N TYR A 77 -3.14 0.16 -7.34
CA TYR A 77 -2.43 0.35 -6.08
C TYR A 77 -3.02 1.54 -5.37
N ALA A 78 -3.53 1.34 -4.16
CA ALA A 78 -4.22 2.35 -3.37
C ALA A 78 -3.59 2.50 -1.99
N TYR A 79 -3.44 3.76 -1.53
CA TYR A 79 -2.83 4.12 -0.25
C TYR A 79 -3.64 5.20 0.44
N GLN A 80 -3.57 5.21 1.78
CA GLN A 80 -4.03 6.33 2.60
C GLN A 80 -3.07 6.50 3.77
N ILE A 81 -2.70 7.74 4.06
CA ILE A 81 -1.69 8.06 5.08
C ILE A 81 -2.39 8.68 6.28
N PHE A 82 -2.08 8.21 7.47
CA PHE A 82 -2.57 8.70 8.74
C PHE A 82 -1.40 9.26 9.55
N VAL A 83 -1.51 10.51 10.00
CA VAL A 83 -0.48 11.17 10.81
C VAL A 83 -0.91 11.23 12.27
N THR A 84 -0.09 10.69 13.16
CA THR A 84 -0.33 10.68 14.62
C THR A 84 0.70 11.52 15.38
N GLY A 85 1.87 11.76 14.76
CA GLY A 85 2.93 12.59 15.32
C GLY A 85 2.64 14.09 15.25
N SER A 86 3.44 14.90 15.96
CA SER A 86 3.27 16.35 15.99
C SER A 86 3.85 17.09 14.76
N ALA A 87 4.80 16.47 14.03
CA ALA A 87 5.30 17.03 12.78
C ALA A 87 4.32 16.77 11.63
N PRO A 88 3.98 17.81 10.83
CA PRO A 88 3.12 17.63 9.66
C PRO A 88 3.85 16.90 8.54
N LEU A 89 3.16 15.97 7.87
CA LEU A 89 3.68 15.26 6.70
C LEU A 89 3.53 16.16 5.45
N SER A 90 4.61 16.34 4.70
CA SER A 90 4.66 17.19 3.50
C SER A 90 4.69 16.39 2.19
N SER A 91 5.25 15.17 2.17
CA SER A 91 5.25 14.35 0.97
C SER A 91 5.30 12.86 1.26
N PHE A 92 4.77 12.11 0.29
CA PHE A 92 4.82 10.65 0.21
C PHE A 92 5.29 10.25 -1.17
N GLU A 93 6.28 9.38 -1.25
CA GLU A 93 6.87 8.93 -2.50
C GLU A 93 7.14 7.43 -2.46
N LEU A 94 6.61 6.70 -3.42
CA LEU A 94 6.93 5.29 -3.64
C LEU A 94 8.03 5.15 -4.68
N VAL A 95 9.00 4.28 -4.41
CA VAL A 95 9.97 3.84 -5.42
C VAL A 95 9.27 2.88 -6.38
N LEU A 96 9.44 3.10 -7.68
CA LEU A 96 8.96 2.26 -8.75
C LEU A 96 10.15 1.67 -9.51
N THR A 97 10.19 0.35 -9.65
CA THR A 97 11.17 -0.35 -10.50
C THR A 97 10.58 -0.84 -11.79
N ASP A 98 9.25 -0.78 -11.90
CA ASP A 98 8.45 -1.29 -13.01
C ASP A 98 7.40 -0.28 -13.46
N PRO A 99 6.86 -0.43 -14.68
CA PRO A 99 5.91 0.51 -15.23
C PRO A 99 4.68 0.71 -14.34
N ALA A 100 4.33 1.99 -14.17
CA ALA A 100 3.09 2.43 -13.58
C ALA A 100 2.57 3.61 -14.38
N ASP A 101 1.28 3.80 -14.39
CA ASP A 101 0.63 4.93 -15.04
C ASP A 101 -0.56 5.47 -14.21
N HIS A 102 -1.21 6.49 -14.74
CA HIS A 102 -2.47 7.02 -14.24
C HIS A 102 -2.47 7.34 -12.74
N ILE A 103 -1.44 8.09 -12.27
CA ILE A 103 -1.40 8.56 -10.88
C ILE A 103 -2.58 9.49 -10.60
N GLY A 104 -3.21 9.35 -9.43
CA GLY A 104 -4.38 10.13 -9.06
C GLY A 104 -4.74 10.06 -7.59
N THR A 105 -5.93 10.58 -7.29
CA THR A 105 -6.56 10.52 -5.98
C THR A 105 -8.00 10.05 -6.12
N PHE A 106 -8.53 9.43 -5.08
CA PHE A 106 -9.95 9.09 -4.96
C PHE A 106 -10.54 9.71 -3.70
N ASN A 107 -11.78 10.19 -3.81
CA ASN A 107 -12.35 11.14 -2.85
C ASN A 107 -13.39 10.51 -1.91
N ASP A 108 -13.66 9.22 -2.02
CA ASP A 108 -14.62 8.53 -1.11
C ASP A 108 -14.12 8.45 0.34
N LEU A 109 -12.84 8.76 0.55
CA LEU A 109 -12.21 8.82 1.86
C LEU A 109 -11.93 10.27 2.24
N PRO A 110 -12.39 10.73 3.42
CA PRO A 110 -12.09 12.08 3.88
C PRO A 110 -10.59 12.24 4.12
N GLY A 111 -10.07 13.43 3.86
CA GLY A 111 -8.66 13.72 4.13
C GLY A 111 -8.12 14.95 3.41
N VAL A 112 -6.82 15.19 3.61
CA VAL A 112 -6.09 16.28 2.97
C VAL A 112 -5.70 15.86 1.55
N ALA A 113 -6.12 16.64 0.57
CA ALA A 113 -5.75 16.41 -0.82
C ALA A 113 -4.29 16.87 -1.07
N PRO A 114 -3.53 16.20 -1.95
CA PRO A 114 -2.21 16.65 -2.35
C PRO A 114 -2.30 17.94 -3.19
N ASN A 115 -1.32 18.82 -3.02
CA ASN A 115 -1.13 20.02 -3.87
C ASN A 115 -0.62 19.65 -5.26
N SER A 116 0.16 18.57 -5.36
CA SER A 116 0.69 18.04 -6.60
C SER A 116 0.89 16.54 -6.53
N GLN A 117 0.85 15.92 -7.72
CA GLN A 117 1.15 14.52 -7.91
C GLN A 117 2.03 14.37 -9.15
N THR A 118 3.04 13.52 -9.06
CA THR A 118 4.01 13.32 -10.14
C THR A 118 4.31 11.83 -10.27
N LEU A 119 4.15 11.30 -11.47
CA LEU A 119 4.59 9.96 -11.82
C LEU A 119 5.82 10.10 -12.71
N THR A 120 6.97 9.60 -12.23
CA THR A 120 8.17 9.43 -13.04
C THR A 120 8.28 7.94 -13.38
N PRO A 121 8.05 7.55 -14.64
CA PRO A 121 8.06 6.15 -15.04
C PRO A 121 9.34 5.45 -14.61
N LEU A 122 9.23 4.23 -14.08
CA LEU A 122 10.33 3.39 -13.59
C LEU A 122 11.19 4.04 -12.48
N THR A 123 10.67 5.06 -11.80
CA THR A 123 11.39 5.78 -10.75
C THR A 123 10.54 5.98 -9.53
N SER A 124 9.46 6.75 -9.61
CA SER A 124 8.62 7.01 -8.45
C SER A 124 7.21 7.49 -8.77
N ALA A 125 6.29 7.26 -7.81
CA ALA A 125 5.00 7.90 -7.71
C ALA A 125 5.01 8.79 -6.46
N LYS A 126 4.81 10.10 -6.62
CA LYS A 126 4.95 11.09 -5.56
C LYS A 126 3.72 11.97 -5.42
N TRP A 127 3.30 12.19 -4.17
CA TRP A 127 2.27 13.15 -3.78
C TRP A 127 2.86 14.15 -2.78
N THR A 128 2.60 15.43 -3.01
CA THR A 128 3.05 16.53 -2.13
C THR A 128 1.84 17.18 -1.48
N PHE A 129 1.88 17.39 -0.19
CA PHE A 129 0.76 17.89 0.61
C PHE A 129 1.05 19.30 1.16
N PRO A 130 0.01 20.10 1.48
CA PRO A 130 0.17 21.36 2.19
C PRO A 130 0.65 21.17 3.65
N GLY A 131 0.61 19.95 4.15
CA GLY A 131 0.93 19.52 5.50
C GLY A 131 -0.24 18.74 6.09
N ILE A 132 -0.06 17.42 6.29
CA ILE A 132 -1.04 16.60 7.01
C ILE A 132 -0.65 16.63 8.48
N THR A 133 -1.46 17.32 9.30
CA THR A 133 -1.21 17.49 10.73
C THR A 133 -1.69 16.30 11.54
N SER A 134 -1.25 16.22 12.80
CA SER A 134 -1.64 15.17 13.76
C SER A 134 -3.15 14.96 13.85
N GLY A 135 -3.56 13.71 13.86
CA GLY A 135 -4.97 13.32 13.89
C GLY A 135 -5.68 13.40 12.55
N ASN A 136 -5.00 13.85 11.48
CA ASN A 136 -5.54 13.91 10.13
C ASN A 136 -4.92 12.86 9.21
N GLN A 137 -5.56 12.67 8.05
CA GLN A 137 -5.17 11.71 7.02
C GLN A 137 -5.17 12.34 5.62
N SER A 138 -4.53 11.68 4.67
CA SER A 138 -4.70 12.01 3.25
C SER A 138 -6.06 11.55 2.73
N VAL A 139 -6.51 12.14 1.62
CA VAL A 139 -7.46 11.45 0.73
C VAL A 139 -6.84 10.15 0.22
N GLY A 140 -7.61 9.30 -0.42
CA GLY A 140 -7.08 8.11 -1.07
C GLY A 140 -6.14 8.48 -2.22
N LEU A 141 -5.01 7.79 -2.33
CA LEU A 141 -3.97 7.97 -3.34
C LEU A 141 -3.92 6.71 -4.20
N ALA A 142 -3.80 6.82 -5.51
CA ALA A 142 -3.79 5.65 -6.39
C ALA A 142 -2.92 5.84 -7.63
N PHE A 143 -2.48 4.71 -8.18
CA PHE A 143 -1.96 4.58 -9.53
C PHE A 143 -2.26 3.17 -10.08
N SER A 144 -2.12 3.01 -11.39
CA SER A 144 -2.32 1.72 -12.09
C SER A 144 -0.99 1.11 -12.51
N SER A 145 -0.94 -0.22 -12.60
CA SER A 145 0.22 -0.94 -13.14
C SER A 145 -0.18 -2.34 -13.62
N PRO A 146 0.39 -2.83 -14.76
CA PRO A 146 0.22 -4.20 -15.21
C PRO A 146 1.05 -5.21 -14.40
N ARG A 147 1.76 -4.77 -13.37
CA ARG A 147 2.70 -5.57 -12.58
C ARG A 147 2.07 -6.03 -11.28
N ILE A 148 2.42 -7.24 -10.83
CA ILE A 148 1.99 -7.74 -9.52
C ILE A 148 2.78 -7.07 -8.39
N PRO A 149 2.21 -6.97 -7.17
CA PRO A 149 2.87 -6.29 -6.06
C PRO A 149 4.07 -7.07 -5.54
N GLN A 150 5.13 -6.33 -5.25
CA GLN A 150 6.24 -6.74 -4.39
C GLN A 150 6.48 -5.72 -3.30
N SER A 151 7.19 -6.08 -2.24
CA SER A 151 7.57 -5.13 -1.20
C SER A 151 8.77 -4.31 -1.67
N LEU A 152 8.56 -3.03 -1.89
CA LEU A 152 9.59 -2.03 -2.17
C LEU A 152 9.55 -0.93 -1.11
N PHE A 153 10.33 0.12 -1.31
CA PHE A 153 10.43 1.22 -0.36
C PHE A 153 9.54 2.39 -0.76
N ALA A 154 8.91 2.98 0.26
CA ALA A 154 8.29 4.29 0.16
C ALA A 154 8.96 5.24 1.15
N THR A 155 8.92 6.53 0.84
CA THR A 155 9.52 7.59 1.64
C THR A 155 8.41 8.53 2.12
N VAL A 156 8.37 8.80 3.42
CA VAL A 156 7.55 9.84 4.04
C VAL A 156 8.46 10.97 4.51
N VAL A 157 8.05 12.21 4.27
CA VAL A 157 8.85 13.41 4.59
C VAL A 157 7.98 14.40 5.33
N ASP A 158 8.49 14.98 6.42
CA ASP A 158 7.84 16.08 7.13
C ASP A 158 8.15 17.45 6.52
N THR A 159 7.54 18.50 7.04
CA THR A 159 7.81 19.88 6.61
C THR A 159 9.21 20.37 7.01
N GLY A 160 9.86 19.72 7.97
CA GLY A 160 11.25 19.97 8.39
C GLY A 160 12.29 19.17 7.59
N GLN A 161 11.87 18.43 6.52
CA GLN A 161 12.71 17.58 5.68
C GLN A 161 13.26 16.32 6.36
N THR A 162 12.68 15.91 7.49
CA THR A 162 12.98 14.61 8.09
C THR A 162 12.36 13.51 7.24
N THR A 163 13.18 12.54 6.86
CA THR A 163 12.78 11.48 5.93
C THR A 163 12.78 10.12 6.62
N TRP A 164 11.75 9.32 6.36
CA TRP A 164 11.68 7.94 6.80
C TRP A 164 11.29 7.01 5.65
N VAL A 165 11.88 5.81 5.63
CA VAL A 165 11.66 4.80 4.59
C VAL A 165 10.89 3.64 5.19
N ILE A 166 9.82 3.23 4.51
CA ILE A 166 8.93 2.13 4.91
C ILE A 166 8.74 1.12 3.78
N PRO A 167 8.61 -0.17 4.06
CA PRO A 167 8.25 -1.16 3.05
C PRO A 167 6.77 -1.07 2.73
N LEU A 168 6.44 -0.95 1.44
CA LEU A 168 5.06 -0.96 0.94
C LEU A 168 4.95 -1.79 -0.34
N PRO A 169 3.76 -2.33 -0.68
CA PRO A 169 3.55 -2.97 -1.97
C PRO A 169 3.73 -1.94 -3.08
N SER A 170 4.49 -2.31 -4.08
CA SER A 170 4.76 -1.53 -5.28
C SER A 170 4.87 -2.48 -6.47
N PRO A 171 4.72 -2.02 -7.73
CA PRO A 171 4.87 -2.86 -8.91
C PRO A 171 6.20 -3.61 -8.93
N GLY A 172 6.15 -4.92 -9.13
CA GLY A 172 7.31 -5.81 -9.24
C GLY A 172 7.59 -6.26 -10.67
N PRO A 173 8.68 -7.04 -10.91
CA PRO A 173 9.10 -7.46 -12.24
C PRO A 173 8.14 -8.42 -12.94
N ASN A 174 7.22 -9.05 -12.21
CA ASN A 174 6.27 -9.98 -12.79
C ASN A 174 5.01 -9.25 -13.29
N SER A 175 4.57 -9.57 -14.48
CA SER A 175 3.30 -9.07 -15.04
C SER A 175 2.13 -10.00 -14.70
N ILE A 176 0.92 -9.44 -14.69
CA ILE A 176 -0.29 -10.26 -14.69
C ILE A 176 -0.34 -10.99 -16.03
N PRO A 177 -0.53 -12.32 -16.06
CA PRO A 177 -0.73 -13.02 -17.32
C PRO A 177 -1.97 -12.48 -18.03
N GLU A 178 -1.81 -12.01 -19.26
CA GLU A 178 -2.95 -11.55 -20.05
C GLU A 178 -3.94 -12.70 -20.28
N PRO A 179 -5.26 -12.46 -20.27
CA PRO A 179 -6.27 -13.50 -20.51
C PRO A 179 -6.05 -14.27 -21.80
N ALA A 180 -5.53 -13.60 -22.87
CA ALA A 180 -5.17 -14.23 -24.14
C ALA A 180 -4.01 -15.23 -23.99
N THR A 181 -3.01 -14.93 -23.16
CA THR A 181 -1.87 -15.82 -22.90
C THR A 181 -2.32 -17.09 -22.16
N ILE A 182 -3.24 -16.97 -21.22
CA ILE A 182 -3.84 -18.13 -20.52
C ILE A 182 -4.65 -18.98 -21.51
N GLY A 183 -5.43 -18.36 -22.37
CA GLY A 183 -6.20 -19.06 -23.42
C GLY A 183 -5.30 -19.78 -24.42
N LEU A 184 -4.20 -19.19 -24.84
CA LEU A 184 -3.23 -19.79 -25.76
C LEU A 184 -2.49 -20.96 -25.12
N ALA A 185 -2.08 -20.84 -23.85
CA ALA A 185 -1.47 -21.92 -23.09
C ALA A 185 -2.41 -23.11 -22.92
N ALA A 186 -3.70 -22.86 -22.62
CA ALA A 186 -4.71 -23.90 -22.50
C ALA A 186 -4.96 -24.61 -23.84
N MET A 187 -5.04 -23.87 -24.97
CA MET A 187 -5.16 -24.47 -26.31
C MET A 187 -3.91 -25.27 -26.69
N GLY A 188 -2.72 -24.78 -26.36
CA GLY A 188 -1.47 -25.50 -26.60
C GLY A 188 -1.42 -26.86 -25.90
N CYS A 189 -1.91 -26.95 -24.67
CA CYS A 189 -2.00 -28.20 -23.91
C CYS A 189 -3.00 -29.18 -24.51
N LEU A 190 -4.10 -28.71 -25.11
CA LEU A 190 -5.09 -29.56 -25.78
C LEU A 190 -4.56 -30.13 -27.11
N VAL A 191 -3.75 -29.39 -27.86
CA VAL A 191 -3.18 -29.85 -29.13
C VAL A 191 -2.02 -30.83 -28.91
N LEU A 192 -1.30 -30.72 -27.81
CA LEU A 192 -0.18 -31.60 -27.44
C LEU A 192 -0.60 -32.82 -26.59
N GLY A 193 -1.89 -33.06 -26.45
CA GLY A 193 -2.42 -34.24 -25.76
C GLY A 193 -1.77 -35.55 -26.24
N PRO A 194 -1.59 -36.55 -25.38
CA PRO A 194 -0.76 -37.71 -25.63
C PRO A 194 -1.23 -38.47 -26.87
N ARG A 195 -0.42 -38.45 -27.95
CA ARG A 195 -0.55 -39.40 -29.06
C ARG A 195 -0.36 -40.80 -28.47
N ARG A 196 -1.48 -41.50 -28.27
CA ARG A 196 -1.43 -42.94 -27.97
C ARG A 196 -0.75 -43.62 -29.13
N ARG A 197 0.48 -44.10 -28.91
CA ARG A 197 1.12 -45.05 -29.81
C ARG A 197 0.32 -46.36 -29.70
N LYS A 198 -0.26 -46.79 -30.84
CA LYS A 198 -0.76 -48.18 -31.03
C LYS A 198 0.42 -49.07 -31.32
#